data_450a7c2dab5b5a3e4ab093b8a2c6ca48
#
_entry.id   450a7c2dab5b5a3e4ab093b8a2c6ca48
#
_cell.length_a   1.000
_cell.length_b   1.000
_cell.length_c   1.000
_cell.angle_alpha   90.00
_cell.angle_beta   90.00
_cell.angle_gamma   90.00
#
_symmetry.space_group_name_H-M   'P 1'
#
loop_
_entity.id
_entity.type
_entity.pdbx_description
1 polymer ?
#
loop_
_entity_poly.entity_id
_entity_poly.type
_entity_poly.pdbx_seq_one_letter_code
_entity_poly.pdbx_strand_id
1 'polypeptide(L)'
;MKSLSVFLLICLASATYAQSDGSDAQLQNHLRRSQEAASANKYDEAFKELKEANKEKNNRCDVCYLQMALLYSKAGDIQRMLESAQKALGVASSDGMRAEAHALQGQALAHFAASDPKKLQAAEQEFHTAIQLNSQAPLYHLNLGILLLKQSHDEEGSHELSQYVTLAPDGPYAETARKMIANPRRARENYAPEFQFTTLQGESLSLDALAGKTVVLDFWATWCHPCRDSVPDLKELQKKYSPGQLELISISADEDEKQWRDFIAKQQMNWPQFWDRAGDIRSAFGVHSFPTYIVINEEGVITQRIVGENPQQSVAARLKSVLASLPKLNSKN
;
A
#
# COMPACT_ATOMS: atom_id res chain seq x y z
N MET A 1 -9.94 1.91 9.01
CA MET A 1 -8.90 0.88 8.92
C MET A 1 -8.87 0.39 7.47
N LYS A 2 -8.10 1.03 6.60
CA LYS A 2 -7.77 0.46 5.29
C LYS A 2 -6.35 -0.09 5.46
N SER A 3 -6.26 -1.41 5.64
CA SER A 3 -5.04 -2.18 5.55
C SER A 3 -4.29 -1.73 4.30
N LEU A 4 -3.00 -1.51 4.42
CA LEU A 4 -2.08 -1.39 3.30
C LEU A 4 -2.21 -2.71 2.52
N SER A 5 -3.16 -2.77 1.59
CA SER A 5 -3.23 -3.83 0.61
C SER A 5 -2.04 -3.58 -0.30
N VAL A 6 -0.91 -4.19 0.06
CA VAL A 6 0.17 -4.40 -0.89
C VAL A 6 -0.44 -5.30 -1.96
N PHE A 7 -1.00 -4.67 -3.01
CA PHE A 7 -1.40 -5.36 -4.22
C PHE A 7 -0.13 -5.86 -4.86
N LEU A 8 0.22 -7.11 -4.55
CA LEU A 8 1.28 -7.81 -5.25
C LEU A 8 0.82 -8.02 -6.69
N LEU A 9 1.31 -7.17 -7.57
CA LEU A 9 1.25 -7.39 -9.00
C LEU A 9 2.23 -8.51 -9.34
N ILE A 10 1.70 -9.71 -9.57
CA ILE A 10 2.48 -10.75 -10.23
C ILE A 10 2.57 -10.36 -11.70
N CYS A 11 3.75 -9.90 -12.12
CA CYS A 11 4.08 -9.93 -13.55
C CYS A 11 4.24 -11.40 -13.94
N LEU A 12 3.34 -11.91 -14.78
CA LEU A 12 3.59 -13.14 -15.50
C LEU A 12 4.92 -12.95 -16.24
N ALA A 13 5.97 -13.61 -15.76
CA ALA A 13 7.14 -13.82 -16.59
C ALA A 13 6.63 -14.40 -17.91
N SER A 14 6.95 -13.74 -19.03
CA SER A 14 6.68 -14.24 -20.36
C SER A 14 7.39 -15.60 -20.49
N ALA A 15 6.69 -16.67 -20.12
CA ALA A 15 7.14 -18.01 -20.43
C ALA A 15 7.23 -18.07 -21.96
N THR A 16 8.45 -18.13 -22.46
CA THR A 16 8.74 -18.42 -23.86
C THR A 16 8.23 -19.84 -24.13
N TYR A 17 6.98 -19.92 -24.57
CA TYR A 17 6.42 -21.18 -25.06
C TYR A 17 7.09 -21.51 -26.39
N ALA A 18 7.77 -22.67 -26.41
CA ALA A 18 8.28 -23.27 -27.62
C ALA A 18 7.13 -23.49 -28.63
N GLN A 19 7.43 -23.29 -29.91
CA GLN A 19 6.50 -23.46 -31.04
C GLN A 19 5.83 -24.84 -31.00
N SER A 20 4.51 -24.85 -30.98
CA SER A 20 3.67 -26.02 -31.15
C SER A 20 2.43 -25.70 -32.01
N ASP A 21 1.77 -26.71 -32.51
CA ASP A 21 0.76 -26.78 -33.58
C ASP A 21 -0.40 -25.74 -33.52
N GLY A 22 -1.28 -25.73 -34.53
CA GLY A 22 -2.31 -24.69 -34.73
C GLY A 22 -3.28 -24.47 -33.54
N SER A 23 -3.42 -25.42 -32.59
CA SER A 23 -4.23 -25.28 -31.39
C SER A 23 -3.61 -24.34 -30.37
N ASP A 24 -2.30 -24.16 -30.41
CA ASP A 24 -1.58 -23.21 -29.52
C ASP A 24 -1.66 -21.77 -30.05
N ALA A 25 -1.77 -21.59 -31.38
CA ALA A 25 -1.93 -20.26 -31.96
C ALA A 25 -3.26 -19.58 -31.56
N GLN A 26 -4.35 -20.36 -31.50
CA GLN A 26 -5.64 -19.86 -31.03
C GLN A 26 -5.59 -19.52 -29.52
N LEU A 27 -5.03 -20.40 -28.70
CA LEU A 27 -4.83 -20.13 -27.29
C LEU A 27 -4.03 -18.85 -27.09
N GLN A 28 -2.88 -18.70 -27.75
CA GLN A 28 -2.04 -17.50 -27.64
C GLN A 28 -2.80 -16.23 -28.06
N ASN A 29 -3.65 -16.31 -29.08
CA ASN A 29 -4.47 -15.17 -29.50
C ASN A 29 -5.48 -14.76 -28.41
N HIS A 30 -6.18 -15.71 -27.79
CA HIS A 30 -7.10 -15.45 -26.70
C HIS A 30 -6.36 -14.87 -25.47
N LEU A 31 -5.20 -15.42 -25.09
CA LEU A 31 -4.38 -14.92 -23.99
C LEU A 31 -3.94 -13.47 -24.23
N ARG A 32 -3.47 -13.16 -25.45
CA ARG A 32 -3.08 -11.80 -25.86
C ARG A 32 -4.26 -10.82 -25.76
N ARG A 33 -5.43 -11.19 -26.35
CA ARG A 33 -6.64 -10.34 -26.30
C ARG A 33 -7.11 -10.11 -24.86
N SER A 34 -7.06 -11.15 -24.02
CA SER A 34 -7.37 -11.00 -22.59
C SER A 34 -6.43 -10.01 -21.93
N GLN A 35 -5.15 -10.06 -22.23
CA GLN A 35 -4.14 -9.17 -21.67
C GLN A 35 -4.33 -7.71 -22.12
N GLU A 36 -4.64 -7.50 -23.40
CA GLU A 36 -4.97 -6.19 -23.98
C GLU A 36 -6.23 -5.60 -23.31
N ALA A 37 -7.29 -6.41 -23.19
CA ALA A 37 -8.53 -6.00 -22.53
C ALA A 37 -8.30 -5.65 -21.04
N ALA A 38 -7.54 -6.47 -20.33
CA ALA A 38 -7.18 -6.23 -18.93
C ALA A 38 -6.37 -4.95 -18.74
N SER A 39 -5.44 -4.65 -19.64
CA SER A 39 -4.65 -3.42 -19.64
C SER A 39 -5.50 -2.17 -19.88
N ALA A 40 -6.60 -2.32 -20.63
CA ALA A 40 -7.61 -1.30 -20.86
C ALA A 40 -8.69 -1.23 -19.77
N ASN A 41 -8.54 -1.96 -18.63
CA ASN A 41 -9.53 -2.13 -17.56
C ASN A 41 -10.88 -2.72 -18.01
N LYS A 42 -10.92 -3.41 -19.15
CA LYS A 42 -12.11 -4.09 -19.69
C LYS A 42 -12.17 -5.54 -19.19
N TYR A 43 -12.37 -5.71 -17.91
CA TYR A 43 -12.27 -7.04 -17.25
C TYR A 43 -13.27 -8.05 -17.81
N ASP A 44 -14.49 -7.65 -18.18
CA ASP A 44 -15.50 -8.56 -18.75
C ASP A 44 -15.03 -9.14 -20.09
N GLU A 45 -14.43 -8.33 -20.97
CA GLU A 45 -13.85 -8.78 -22.24
C GLU A 45 -12.67 -9.74 -21.97
N ALA A 46 -11.80 -9.41 -21.01
CA ALA A 46 -10.68 -10.26 -20.63
C ALA A 46 -11.13 -11.63 -20.13
N PHE A 47 -12.12 -11.68 -19.24
CA PHE A 47 -12.68 -12.95 -18.76
C PHE A 47 -13.37 -13.75 -19.88
N LYS A 48 -14.03 -13.09 -20.83
CA LYS A 48 -14.65 -13.76 -21.97
C LYS A 48 -13.60 -14.50 -22.80
N GLU A 49 -12.51 -13.84 -23.17
CA GLU A 49 -11.43 -14.45 -23.94
C GLU A 49 -10.82 -15.68 -23.21
N LEU A 50 -10.57 -15.56 -21.91
CA LEU A 50 -10.04 -16.70 -21.12
C LEU A 50 -11.02 -17.87 -21.01
N LYS A 51 -12.33 -17.60 -20.92
CA LYS A 51 -13.36 -18.64 -20.87
C LYS A 51 -13.45 -19.38 -22.19
N GLU A 52 -13.39 -18.68 -23.33
CA GLU A 52 -13.40 -19.31 -24.65
C GLU A 52 -12.14 -20.17 -24.84
N ALA A 53 -10.95 -19.64 -24.53
CA ALA A 53 -9.70 -20.40 -24.55
C ALA A 53 -9.76 -21.66 -23.68
N ASN A 54 -10.30 -21.54 -22.48
CA ASN A 54 -10.42 -22.69 -21.58
C ASN A 54 -11.40 -23.74 -22.10
N LYS A 55 -12.50 -23.32 -22.72
CA LYS A 55 -13.48 -24.21 -23.36
C LYS A 55 -12.86 -25.00 -24.53
N GLU A 56 -12.06 -24.33 -25.38
CA GLU A 56 -11.32 -24.98 -26.47
C GLU A 56 -10.32 -26.07 -25.98
N LYS A 57 -9.78 -25.86 -24.76
CA LYS A 57 -8.92 -26.84 -24.08
C LYS A 57 -9.72 -27.81 -23.17
N ASN A 58 -11.01 -28.01 -23.42
CA ASN A 58 -11.89 -28.90 -22.63
C ASN A 58 -11.87 -28.59 -21.12
N ASN A 59 -11.81 -27.35 -20.75
CA ASN A 59 -11.68 -26.85 -19.36
C ASN A 59 -10.43 -27.39 -18.63
N ARG A 60 -9.34 -27.58 -19.34
CA ARG A 60 -8.05 -28.03 -18.80
C ARG A 60 -6.90 -27.06 -19.13
N CYS A 61 -7.22 -25.78 -19.30
CA CYS A 61 -6.25 -24.73 -19.56
C CYS A 61 -5.74 -24.15 -18.22
N ASP A 62 -4.61 -24.63 -17.72
CA ASP A 62 -3.99 -24.15 -16.49
C ASP A 62 -3.65 -22.66 -16.57
N VAL A 63 -3.01 -22.18 -17.63
CA VAL A 63 -2.69 -20.77 -17.84
C VAL A 63 -3.95 -19.89 -17.89
N CYS A 64 -5.08 -20.39 -18.43
CA CYS A 64 -6.34 -19.64 -18.42
C CYS A 64 -6.85 -19.44 -17.00
N TYR A 65 -6.82 -20.47 -16.17
CA TYR A 65 -7.23 -20.38 -14.78
C TYR A 65 -6.29 -19.48 -13.94
N LEU A 66 -4.97 -19.54 -14.17
CA LEU A 66 -4.01 -18.66 -13.53
C LEU A 66 -4.28 -17.17 -13.89
N GLN A 67 -4.50 -16.87 -15.17
CA GLN A 67 -4.85 -15.52 -15.60
C GLN A 67 -6.20 -15.05 -15.07
N MET A 68 -7.21 -15.95 -14.99
CA MET A 68 -8.48 -15.61 -14.31
C MET A 68 -8.27 -15.28 -12.84
N ALA A 69 -7.43 -16.05 -12.12
CA ALA A 69 -7.12 -15.76 -10.71
C ALA A 69 -6.48 -14.38 -10.56
N LEU A 70 -5.53 -14.01 -11.43
CA LEU A 70 -4.91 -12.68 -11.43
C LEU A 70 -5.92 -11.56 -11.73
N LEU A 71 -6.84 -11.77 -12.68
CA LEU A 71 -7.89 -10.78 -12.98
C LEU A 71 -8.85 -10.62 -11.80
N TYR A 72 -9.26 -11.71 -11.13
CA TYR A 72 -10.09 -11.65 -9.94
C TYR A 72 -9.37 -10.93 -8.79
N SER A 73 -8.06 -11.13 -8.62
CA SER A 73 -7.25 -10.38 -7.67
C SER A 73 -7.32 -8.86 -7.95
N LYS A 74 -7.11 -8.45 -9.22
CA LYS A 74 -7.21 -7.04 -9.63
C LYS A 74 -8.62 -6.46 -9.44
N ALA A 75 -9.65 -7.27 -9.66
CA ALA A 75 -11.05 -6.88 -9.43
C ALA A 75 -11.45 -6.89 -7.95
N GLY A 76 -10.58 -7.34 -7.04
CA GLY A 76 -10.86 -7.44 -5.61
C GLY A 76 -11.75 -8.63 -5.22
N ASP A 77 -12.00 -9.58 -6.14
CA ASP A 77 -12.78 -10.77 -5.89
C ASP A 77 -11.90 -11.94 -5.46
N ILE A 78 -11.50 -11.89 -4.20
CA ILE A 78 -10.53 -12.84 -3.64
C ILE A 78 -11.08 -14.26 -3.54
N GLN A 79 -12.40 -14.41 -3.40
CA GLN A 79 -13.03 -15.73 -3.39
C GLN A 79 -12.87 -16.42 -4.74
N ARG A 80 -13.21 -15.74 -5.84
CA ARG A 80 -13.05 -16.28 -7.19
C ARG A 80 -11.58 -16.41 -7.61
N MET A 81 -10.69 -15.57 -7.08
CA MET A 81 -9.24 -15.74 -7.20
C MET A 81 -8.81 -17.10 -6.65
N LEU A 82 -9.20 -17.43 -5.40
CA LEU A 82 -8.87 -18.71 -4.76
C LEU A 82 -9.42 -19.91 -5.56
N GLU A 83 -10.69 -19.85 -5.96
CA GLU A 83 -11.32 -20.92 -6.76
C GLU A 83 -10.61 -21.15 -8.11
N SER A 84 -10.19 -20.06 -8.76
CA SER A 84 -9.47 -20.15 -10.04
C SER A 84 -8.07 -20.73 -9.87
N ALA A 85 -7.35 -20.34 -8.81
CA ALA A 85 -6.05 -20.91 -8.48
C ALA A 85 -6.14 -22.42 -8.15
N GLN A 86 -7.19 -22.85 -7.42
CA GLN A 86 -7.45 -24.27 -7.15
C GLN A 86 -7.74 -25.07 -8.44
N LYS A 87 -8.51 -24.49 -9.36
CA LYS A 87 -8.76 -25.12 -10.68
C LYS A 87 -7.48 -25.21 -11.50
N ALA A 88 -6.63 -24.17 -11.49
CA ALA A 88 -5.34 -24.20 -12.14
C ALA A 88 -4.47 -25.34 -11.61
N LEU A 89 -4.39 -25.51 -10.29
CA LEU A 89 -3.64 -26.58 -9.64
C LEU A 89 -4.14 -27.97 -10.07
N GLY A 90 -5.47 -28.14 -10.16
CA GLY A 90 -6.09 -29.42 -10.57
C GLY A 90 -5.80 -29.85 -12.00
N VAL A 91 -5.34 -28.93 -12.87
CA VAL A 91 -5.04 -29.19 -14.28
C VAL A 91 -3.61 -28.81 -14.67
N ALA A 92 -2.78 -28.43 -13.71
CA ALA A 92 -1.43 -27.92 -13.93
C ALA A 92 -0.56 -28.92 -14.71
N SER A 93 0.04 -28.44 -15.79
CA SER A 93 0.83 -29.22 -16.73
C SER A 93 2.32 -29.30 -16.38
N SER A 94 2.79 -28.46 -15.47
CA SER A 94 4.21 -28.38 -15.07
C SER A 94 4.38 -27.95 -13.62
N ASP A 95 5.59 -28.12 -13.06
CA ASP A 95 5.94 -27.62 -11.73
C ASP A 95 5.85 -26.10 -11.66
N GLY A 96 6.20 -25.39 -12.73
CA GLY A 96 6.04 -23.93 -12.78
C GLY A 96 4.58 -23.49 -12.67
N MET A 97 3.65 -24.18 -13.35
CA MET A 97 2.22 -23.91 -13.25
C MET A 97 1.66 -24.26 -11.85
N ARG A 98 2.15 -25.37 -11.26
CA ARG A 98 1.82 -25.72 -9.87
C ARG A 98 2.31 -24.66 -8.88
N ALA A 99 3.57 -24.22 -9.03
CA ALA A 99 4.15 -23.20 -8.19
C ALA A 99 3.33 -21.88 -8.21
N GLU A 100 2.96 -21.44 -9.40
CA GLU A 100 2.14 -20.24 -9.58
C GLU A 100 0.75 -20.39 -8.95
N ALA A 101 0.11 -21.55 -9.14
CA ALA A 101 -1.18 -21.84 -8.54
C ALA A 101 -1.12 -21.84 -7.00
N HIS A 102 -0.08 -22.44 -6.40
CA HIS A 102 0.16 -22.40 -4.96
C HIS A 102 0.40 -20.95 -4.47
N ALA A 103 1.21 -20.16 -5.18
CA ALA A 103 1.45 -18.76 -4.81
C ALA A 103 0.17 -17.92 -4.81
N LEU A 104 -0.70 -18.10 -5.83
CA LEU A 104 -2.00 -17.43 -5.90
C LEU A 104 -2.96 -17.88 -4.79
N GLN A 105 -2.97 -19.17 -4.44
CA GLN A 105 -3.73 -19.67 -3.29
C GLN A 105 -3.22 -19.07 -1.99
N GLY A 106 -1.91 -19.03 -1.78
CA GLY A 106 -1.27 -18.39 -0.63
C GLY A 106 -1.68 -16.93 -0.49
N GLN A 107 -1.68 -16.16 -1.57
CA GLN A 107 -2.13 -14.76 -1.57
C GLN A 107 -3.61 -14.62 -1.19
N ALA A 108 -4.49 -15.44 -1.78
CA ALA A 108 -5.91 -15.39 -1.46
C ALA A 108 -6.19 -15.76 0.01
N LEU A 109 -5.53 -16.80 0.52
CA LEU A 109 -5.63 -17.22 1.92
C LEU A 109 -5.09 -16.15 2.87
N ALA A 110 -3.97 -15.50 2.55
CA ALA A 110 -3.41 -14.41 3.35
C ALA A 110 -4.38 -13.22 3.44
N HIS A 111 -5.15 -12.95 2.39
CA HIS A 111 -6.18 -11.90 2.42
C HIS A 111 -7.31 -12.24 3.42
N PHE A 112 -7.74 -13.49 3.50
CA PHE A 112 -8.77 -13.94 4.44
C PHE A 112 -8.24 -14.15 5.88
N ALA A 113 -6.92 -14.16 6.07
CA ALA A 113 -6.29 -14.45 7.36
C ALA A 113 -6.58 -13.40 8.44
N ALA A 114 -6.95 -12.17 8.07
CA ALA A 114 -7.36 -11.13 9.02
C ALA A 114 -8.56 -11.54 9.91
N SER A 115 -9.37 -12.50 9.44
CA SER A 115 -10.56 -13.01 10.13
C SER A 115 -10.43 -14.46 10.60
N ASP A 116 -9.36 -15.19 10.20
CA ASP A 116 -9.19 -16.60 10.50
C ASP A 116 -7.69 -17.01 10.55
N PRO A 117 -7.13 -17.21 11.76
CA PRO A 117 -5.72 -17.60 11.92
C PRO A 117 -5.33 -18.93 11.23
N LYS A 118 -6.28 -19.85 11.02
CA LYS A 118 -5.99 -21.11 10.29
C LYS A 118 -5.66 -20.85 8.83
N LYS A 119 -6.24 -19.80 8.23
CA LYS A 119 -5.93 -19.40 6.86
C LYS A 119 -4.53 -18.81 6.74
N LEU A 120 -4.01 -18.22 7.81
CA LEU A 120 -2.65 -17.70 7.85
C LEU A 120 -1.62 -18.83 7.71
N GLN A 121 -1.77 -19.90 8.50
CA GLN A 121 -0.92 -21.08 8.41
C GLN A 121 -1.05 -21.77 7.04
N ALA A 122 -2.27 -21.87 6.50
CA ALA A 122 -2.48 -22.42 5.17
C ALA A 122 -1.80 -21.57 4.08
N ALA A 123 -1.87 -20.23 4.18
CA ALA A 123 -1.18 -19.33 3.24
C ALA A 123 0.35 -19.53 3.27
N GLU A 124 0.93 -19.67 4.45
CA GLU A 124 2.35 -19.93 4.64
C GLU A 124 2.77 -21.24 3.98
N GLN A 125 1.99 -22.31 4.19
CA GLN A 125 2.24 -23.62 3.57
C GLN A 125 2.18 -23.56 2.04
N GLU A 126 1.23 -22.82 1.48
CA GLU A 126 1.10 -22.61 0.04
C GLU A 126 2.32 -21.89 -0.54
N PHE A 127 2.83 -20.84 0.13
CA PHE A 127 4.04 -20.15 -0.32
C PHE A 127 5.29 -21.02 -0.20
N HIS A 128 5.44 -21.80 0.86
CA HIS A 128 6.55 -22.75 0.97
C HIS A 128 6.52 -23.79 -0.15
N THR A 129 5.33 -24.32 -0.50
CA THR A 129 5.17 -25.24 -1.61
C THR A 129 5.54 -24.60 -2.94
N ALA A 130 5.12 -23.35 -3.17
CA ALA A 130 5.48 -22.59 -4.36
C ALA A 130 7.00 -22.41 -4.49
N ILE A 131 7.69 -22.06 -3.41
CA ILE A 131 9.16 -21.89 -3.36
C ILE A 131 9.87 -23.25 -3.59
N GLN A 132 9.38 -24.34 -3.00
CA GLN A 132 9.95 -25.69 -3.24
C GLN A 132 9.87 -26.10 -4.73
N LEU A 133 8.80 -25.74 -5.41
CA LEU A 133 8.61 -26.02 -6.84
C LEU A 133 9.40 -25.07 -7.73
N ASN A 134 9.61 -23.82 -7.32
CA ASN A 134 10.38 -22.81 -8.06
C ASN A 134 11.01 -21.77 -7.11
N SER A 135 12.20 -22.07 -6.61
CA SER A 135 12.95 -21.19 -5.73
C SER A 135 13.55 -19.94 -6.41
N GLN A 136 13.48 -19.83 -7.73
CA GLN A 136 14.01 -18.70 -8.47
C GLN A 136 12.93 -17.61 -8.75
N ALA A 137 11.71 -17.81 -8.28
CA ALA A 137 10.63 -16.84 -8.44
C ALA A 137 10.66 -15.80 -7.30
N PRO A 138 11.13 -14.55 -7.55
CA PRO A 138 11.36 -13.57 -6.47
C PRO A 138 10.10 -13.26 -5.67
N LEU A 139 8.94 -13.19 -6.34
CA LEU A 139 7.68 -12.79 -5.71
C LEU A 139 7.16 -13.80 -4.68
N TYR A 140 7.55 -15.08 -4.77
CA TYR A 140 7.15 -16.05 -3.76
C TYR A 140 7.84 -15.76 -2.43
N HIS A 141 9.14 -15.45 -2.48
CA HIS A 141 9.92 -15.01 -1.32
C HIS A 141 9.41 -13.69 -0.74
N LEU A 142 9.07 -12.72 -1.59
CA LEU A 142 8.47 -11.45 -1.15
C LEU A 142 7.16 -11.68 -0.38
N ASN A 143 6.27 -12.52 -0.93
CA ASN A 143 4.98 -12.81 -0.32
C ASN A 143 5.10 -13.53 1.02
N LEU A 144 5.94 -14.56 1.07
CA LEU A 144 6.21 -15.29 2.30
C LEU A 144 6.86 -14.39 3.35
N GLY A 145 7.86 -13.61 2.95
CA GLY A 145 8.56 -12.69 3.85
C GLY A 145 7.62 -11.66 4.49
N ILE A 146 6.76 -11.00 3.70
CA ILE A 146 5.75 -10.07 4.23
C ILE A 146 4.76 -10.79 5.16
N LEU A 147 4.33 -12.00 4.80
CA LEU A 147 3.41 -12.79 5.62
C LEU A 147 4.01 -13.12 6.99
N LEU A 148 5.27 -13.57 7.03
CA LEU A 148 6.00 -13.89 8.25
C LEU A 148 6.24 -12.65 9.12
N LEU A 149 6.64 -11.51 8.52
CA LEU A 149 6.80 -10.26 9.26
C LEU A 149 5.49 -9.80 9.90
N LYS A 150 4.35 -9.97 9.22
CA LYS A 150 3.03 -9.65 9.79
C LYS A 150 2.70 -10.53 10.99
N GLN A 151 3.24 -11.73 11.06
CA GLN A 151 3.12 -12.65 12.19
C GLN A 151 4.15 -12.40 13.30
N SER A 152 5.04 -11.41 13.15
CA SER A 152 6.16 -11.13 14.04
C SER A 152 7.26 -12.23 14.03
N HIS A 153 7.33 -13.02 12.97
CA HIS A 153 8.43 -13.93 12.66
C HIS A 153 9.53 -13.15 11.93
N ASP A 154 10.19 -12.25 12.67
CA ASP A 154 11.01 -11.19 12.07
C ASP A 154 12.30 -11.72 11.40
N GLU A 155 12.91 -12.76 11.95
CA GLU A 155 14.13 -13.38 11.40
C GLU A 155 13.81 -14.11 10.07
N GLU A 156 12.82 -15.00 10.09
CA GLU A 156 12.42 -15.78 8.93
C GLU A 156 11.88 -14.87 7.82
N GLY A 157 11.06 -13.88 8.18
CA GLY A 157 10.51 -12.92 7.23
C GLY A 157 11.59 -12.05 6.58
N SER A 158 12.59 -11.60 7.35
CA SER A 158 13.73 -10.84 6.83
C SER A 158 14.62 -11.70 5.94
N HIS A 159 14.79 -12.99 6.25
CA HIS A 159 15.51 -13.93 5.41
C HIS A 159 14.83 -14.05 4.02
N GLU A 160 13.53 -14.30 3.99
CA GLU A 160 12.78 -14.42 2.74
C GLU A 160 12.81 -13.12 1.91
N LEU A 161 12.68 -11.96 2.55
CA LEU A 161 12.83 -10.68 1.85
C LEU A 161 14.24 -10.46 1.30
N SER A 162 15.27 -11.00 1.96
CA SER A 162 16.65 -10.95 1.47
C SER A 162 16.83 -11.83 0.23
N GLN A 163 16.15 -12.98 0.15
CA GLN A 163 16.09 -13.80 -1.06
C GLN A 163 15.44 -13.03 -2.21
N TYR A 164 14.31 -12.35 -1.95
CA TYR A 164 13.69 -11.49 -2.96
C TYR A 164 14.66 -10.43 -3.49
N VAL A 165 15.35 -9.70 -2.61
CA VAL A 165 16.29 -8.63 -2.99
C VAL A 165 17.50 -9.20 -3.77
N THR A 166 17.93 -10.41 -3.45
CA THR A 166 19.01 -11.11 -4.16
C THR A 166 18.59 -11.49 -5.58
N LEU A 167 17.36 -12.04 -5.73
CA LEU A 167 16.83 -12.49 -7.02
C LEU A 167 16.37 -11.33 -7.91
N ALA A 168 15.94 -10.22 -7.33
CA ALA A 168 15.42 -9.05 -8.03
C ALA A 168 15.92 -7.74 -7.37
N PRO A 169 17.25 -7.43 -7.46
CA PRO A 169 17.84 -6.28 -6.75
C PRO A 169 17.28 -4.92 -7.21
N ASP A 170 16.83 -4.82 -8.45
CA ASP A 170 16.19 -3.65 -9.05
C ASP A 170 14.68 -3.87 -9.29
N GLY A 171 14.12 -4.89 -8.66
CA GLY A 171 12.70 -5.20 -8.75
C GLY A 171 11.81 -4.10 -8.14
N PRO A 172 10.53 -4.04 -8.53
CA PRO A 172 9.63 -2.94 -8.15
C PRO A 172 9.41 -2.83 -6.63
N TYR A 173 9.71 -3.88 -5.87
CA TYR A 173 9.56 -3.91 -4.41
C TYR A 173 10.89 -3.98 -3.66
N ALA A 174 12.05 -3.88 -4.37
CA ALA A 174 13.36 -4.08 -3.75
C ALA A 174 13.64 -3.07 -2.63
N GLU A 175 13.32 -1.80 -2.85
CA GLU A 175 13.48 -0.75 -1.85
C GLU A 175 12.54 -0.97 -0.64
N THR A 176 11.29 -1.34 -0.90
CA THR A 176 10.33 -1.67 0.17
C THR A 176 10.79 -2.87 0.98
N ALA A 177 11.31 -3.91 0.32
CA ALA A 177 11.85 -5.08 1.00
C ALA A 177 13.07 -4.72 1.87
N ARG A 178 14.01 -3.91 1.37
CA ARG A 178 15.15 -3.42 2.16
C ARG A 178 14.71 -2.64 3.40
N LYS A 179 13.71 -1.77 3.27
CA LYS A 179 13.14 -1.03 4.41
C LYS A 179 12.48 -1.96 5.43
N MET A 180 11.80 -3.03 4.98
CA MET A 180 11.20 -4.02 5.88
C MET A 180 12.26 -4.91 6.54
N ILE A 181 13.35 -5.26 5.86
CA ILE A 181 14.49 -5.99 6.45
C ILE A 181 15.13 -5.14 7.55
N ALA A 182 15.36 -3.85 7.28
CA ALA A 182 15.95 -2.92 8.26
C ALA A 182 15.01 -2.64 9.45
N ASN A 183 13.70 -2.68 9.22
CA ASN A 183 12.67 -2.49 10.24
C ASN A 183 11.45 -3.37 9.96
N PRO A 184 11.42 -4.59 10.52
CA PRO A 184 10.32 -5.56 10.33
C PRO A 184 8.93 -5.07 10.71
N ARG A 185 8.84 -4.12 11.65
CA ARG A 185 7.56 -3.50 12.06
C ARG A 185 6.84 -2.79 10.91
N ARG A 186 7.56 -2.40 9.85
CA ARG A 186 6.97 -1.78 8.64
C ARG A 186 5.95 -2.68 7.93
N ALA A 187 6.01 -4.00 8.11
CA ALA A 187 5.04 -4.93 7.54
C ALA A 187 3.69 -4.96 8.28
N ARG A 188 3.65 -4.54 9.56
CA ARG A 188 2.48 -4.66 10.45
C ARG A 188 1.98 -3.35 11.05
N GLU A 189 2.76 -2.28 10.97
CA GLU A 189 2.38 -0.97 11.46
C GLU A 189 2.06 0.00 10.31
N ASN A 190 1.29 1.03 10.61
CA ASN A 190 0.84 2.01 9.62
C ASN A 190 1.88 3.12 9.45
N TYR A 191 3.00 2.83 8.78
CA TYR A 191 4.00 3.84 8.47
C TYR A 191 3.46 4.89 7.50
N ALA A 192 3.85 6.15 7.71
CA ALA A 192 3.53 7.23 6.80
C ALA A 192 4.12 6.98 5.40
N PRO A 193 3.41 7.34 4.32
CA PRO A 193 3.97 7.38 2.99
C PRO A 193 5.21 8.27 2.94
N GLU A 194 6.17 7.92 2.12
CA GLU A 194 7.31 8.79 1.85
C GLU A 194 6.82 10.08 1.16
N PHE A 195 7.34 11.21 1.60
CA PHE A 195 7.10 12.50 0.98
C PHE A 195 8.35 13.37 1.02
N GLN A 196 8.44 14.25 0.06
CA GLN A 196 9.42 15.33 0.03
C GLN A 196 8.80 16.54 -0.66
N PHE A 197 8.90 17.71 -0.06
CA PHE A 197 8.44 18.97 -0.64
C PHE A 197 9.23 20.17 -0.09
N THR A 198 9.10 21.30 -0.77
CA THR A 198 9.67 22.57 -0.31
C THR A 198 8.55 23.44 0.26
N THR A 199 8.72 23.92 1.48
CA THR A 199 7.75 24.79 2.16
C THR A 199 7.68 26.19 1.55
N LEU A 200 6.67 26.96 1.94
CA LEU A 200 6.56 28.38 1.58
C LEU A 200 7.80 29.20 2.00
N GLN A 201 8.45 28.80 3.09
CA GLN A 201 9.66 29.43 3.63
C GLN A 201 10.95 29.00 2.91
N GLY A 202 10.87 28.06 1.96
CA GLY A 202 12.01 27.54 1.20
C GLY A 202 12.74 26.36 1.88
N GLU A 203 12.21 25.83 2.97
CA GLU A 203 12.76 24.67 3.65
C GLU A 203 12.36 23.38 2.94
N SER A 204 13.32 22.49 2.70
CA SER A 204 13.04 21.14 2.17
C SER A 204 12.71 20.20 3.33
N LEU A 205 11.50 19.67 3.34
CA LEU A 205 11.03 18.70 4.31
C LEU A 205 10.79 17.33 3.66
N SER A 206 11.21 16.28 4.35
CA SER A 206 10.93 14.89 3.99
C SER A 206 10.60 14.09 5.24
N LEU A 207 9.98 12.91 5.06
CA LEU A 207 9.71 12.02 6.20
C LEU A 207 11.00 11.67 6.95
N ASP A 208 12.11 11.41 6.24
CA ASP A 208 13.40 11.09 6.85
C ASP A 208 13.99 12.27 7.64
N ALA A 209 13.85 13.52 7.13
CA ALA A 209 14.30 14.72 7.82
C ALA A 209 13.50 15.01 9.11
N LEU A 210 12.33 14.42 9.23
CA LEU A 210 11.44 14.53 10.39
C LEU A 210 11.58 13.36 11.37
N ALA A 211 12.49 12.41 11.10
CA ALA A 211 12.73 11.29 12.00
C ALA A 211 13.10 11.76 13.41
N GLY A 212 12.56 11.09 14.42
CA GLY A 212 12.76 11.46 15.83
C GLY A 212 11.86 12.58 16.35
N LYS A 213 11.01 13.19 15.50
CA LYS A 213 10.01 14.19 15.89
C LYS A 213 8.59 13.61 15.83
N THR A 214 7.70 14.09 16.66
CA THR A 214 6.27 13.91 16.42
C THR A 214 5.82 14.93 15.38
N VAL A 215 5.10 14.49 14.35
CA VAL A 215 4.62 15.34 13.24
C VAL A 215 3.10 15.38 13.25
N VAL A 216 2.55 16.58 13.08
CA VAL A 216 1.13 16.80 12.81
C VAL A 216 1.01 17.38 11.40
N LEU A 217 0.44 16.61 10.49
CA LEU A 217 0.07 17.08 9.15
C LEU A 217 -1.37 17.59 9.21
N ASP A 218 -1.57 18.85 8.86
CA ASP A 218 -2.86 19.52 8.75
C ASP A 218 -3.22 19.69 7.27
N PHE A 219 -4.16 18.91 6.78
CA PHE A 219 -4.69 19.01 5.43
C PHE A 219 -5.90 19.95 5.43
N TRP A 220 -5.81 21.06 4.71
CA TRP A 220 -6.76 22.16 4.78
C TRP A 220 -6.93 22.90 3.45
N ALA A 221 -7.79 23.92 3.44
CA ALA A 221 -7.90 24.91 2.37
C ALA A 221 -8.53 26.21 2.88
N THR A 222 -8.27 27.34 2.19
CA THR A 222 -8.81 28.65 2.56
C THR A 222 -10.33 28.74 2.43
N TRP A 223 -10.92 28.00 1.50
CA TRP A 223 -12.38 27.92 1.30
C TRP A 223 -13.08 26.98 2.31
N CYS A 224 -12.33 26.18 3.06
CA CYS A 224 -12.86 25.27 4.08
C CYS A 224 -13.14 26.03 5.37
N HIS A 225 -14.42 26.26 5.69
CA HIS A 225 -14.82 27.03 6.90
C HIS A 225 -14.31 26.37 8.19
N PRO A 226 -14.53 25.06 8.44
CA PRO A 226 -14.03 24.43 9.68
C PRO A 226 -12.49 24.46 9.80
N CYS A 227 -11.77 24.46 8.66
CA CYS A 227 -10.32 24.58 8.67
C CYS A 227 -9.87 25.94 9.19
N ARG A 228 -10.54 27.01 8.76
CA ARG A 228 -10.25 28.38 9.22
C ARG A 228 -10.50 28.54 10.70
N ASP A 229 -11.58 27.93 11.18
CA ASP A 229 -11.95 28.00 12.61
C ASP A 229 -10.96 27.24 13.50
N SER A 230 -10.20 26.30 12.95
CA SER A 230 -9.16 25.54 13.65
C SER A 230 -7.82 26.29 13.78
N VAL A 231 -7.60 27.38 13.02
CA VAL A 231 -6.30 28.10 13.01
C VAL A 231 -5.89 28.61 14.42
N PRO A 232 -6.77 29.17 15.25
CA PRO A 232 -6.41 29.57 16.62
C PRO A 232 -5.91 28.38 17.46
N ASP A 233 -6.56 27.23 17.32
CA ASP A 233 -6.20 25.98 18.01
C ASP A 233 -4.81 25.47 17.61
N LEU A 234 -4.49 25.54 16.32
CA LEU A 234 -3.17 25.15 15.79
C LEU A 234 -2.06 26.09 16.26
N LYS A 235 -2.35 27.41 16.39
CA LYS A 235 -1.42 28.39 16.99
C LYS A 235 -1.13 28.07 18.45
N GLU A 236 -2.13 27.67 19.23
CA GLU A 236 -1.92 27.25 20.62
C GLU A 236 -1.08 25.98 20.69
N LEU A 237 -1.33 25.04 19.79
CA LEU A 237 -0.57 23.78 19.71
C LEU A 237 0.92 24.07 19.45
N GLN A 238 1.22 24.93 18.46
CA GLN A 238 2.58 25.31 18.11
C GLN A 238 3.31 26.04 19.26
N LYS A 239 2.59 26.90 20.02
CA LYS A 239 3.18 27.57 21.17
C LYS A 239 3.48 26.63 22.34
N LYS A 240 2.72 25.53 22.46
CA LYS A 240 2.83 24.60 23.59
C LYS A 240 4.05 23.68 23.46
N TYR A 241 4.40 23.28 22.26
CA TYR A 241 5.49 22.33 21.99
C TYR A 241 6.65 23.00 21.27
N SER A 242 7.88 22.65 21.65
CA SER A 242 9.06 23.17 20.96
C SER A 242 9.25 22.51 19.57
N PRO A 243 9.90 23.20 18.61
CA PRO A 243 10.16 22.65 17.27
C PRO A 243 10.96 21.33 17.24
N GLY A 244 11.65 20.98 18.32
CA GLY A 244 12.33 19.68 18.46
C GLY A 244 11.43 18.54 18.93
N GLN A 245 10.28 18.86 19.53
CA GLN A 245 9.34 17.86 20.05
C GLN A 245 8.20 17.58 19.07
N LEU A 246 7.63 18.63 18.50
CA LEU A 246 6.50 18.53 17.58
C LEU A 246 6.72 19.44 16.37
N GLU A 247 6.52 18.89 15.19
CA GLU A 247 6.50 19.63 13.94
C GLU A 247 5.05 19.69 13.41
N LEU A 248 4.48 20.90 13.35
CA LEU A 248 3.20 21.14 12.70
C LEU A 248 3.45 21.57 11.26
N ILE A 249 2.83 20.90 10.30
CA ILE A 249 2.97 21.19 8.88
C ILE A 249 1.56 21.28 8.28
N SER A 250 1.21 22.42 7.65
CA SER A 250 -0.05 22.56 6.93
C SER A 250 0.12 22.34 5.44
N ILE A 251 -0.73 21.51 4.88
CA ILE A 251 -0.74 21.07 3.48
C ILE A 251 -2.03 21.54 2.85
N SER A 252 -1.95 22.56 1.98
CA SER A 252 -3.10 23.20 1.38
C SER A 252 -3.55 22.51 0.08
N ALA A 253 -4.87 22.39 -0.06
CA ALA A 253 -5.54 21.93 -1.28
C ALA A 253 -6.08 23.09 -2.13
N ASP A 254 -5.65 24.33 -1.88
CA ASP A 254 -6.10 25.50 -2.63
C ASP A 254 -5.66 25.45 -4.10
N GLU A 255 -6.50 25.94 -5.00
CA GLU A 255 -6.18 26.08 -6.43
C GLU A 255 -5.48 27.42 -6.71
N ASP A 256 -5.78 28.48 -5.93
CA ASP A 256 -5.23 29.83 -6.06
C ASP A 256 -4.10 30.05 -5.04
N GLU A 257 -2.86 30.09 -5.52
CA GLU A 257 -1.68 30.31 -4.71
C GLU A 257 -1.68 31.68 -4.02
N LYS A 258 -2.18 32.73 -4.69
CA LYS A 258 -2.23 34.07 -4.12
C LYS A 258 -3.20 34.13 -2.96
N GLN A 259 -4.39 33.58 -3.10
CA GLN A 259 -5.38 33.48 -2.02
C GLN A 259 -4.83 32.74 -0.83
N TRP A 260 -4.15 31.61 -1.04
CA TRP A 260 -3.51 30.81 -0.02
C TRP A 260 -2.43 31.59 0.72
N ARG A 261 -1.50 32.26 0.00
CA ARG A 261 -0.43 33.07 0.61
C ARG A 261 -0.97 34.25 1.42
N ASP A 262 -1.95 34.97 0.86
CA ASP A 262 -2.59 36.13 1.52
C ASP A 262 -3.28 35.69 2.82
N PHE A 263 -3.93 34.51 2.82
CA PHE A 263 -4.58 33.98 4.02
C PHE A 263 -3.56 33.61 5.10
N ILE A 264 -2.48 32.91 4.75
CA ILE A 264 -1.40 32.54 5.70
C ILE A 264 -0.82 33.78 6.35
N ALA A 265 -0.48 34.82 5.56
CA ALA A 265 0.06 36.06 6.04
C ALA A 265 -0.93 36.78 6.97
N LYS A 266 -2.18 36.93 6.55
CA LYS A 266 -3.25 37.56 7.33
C LYS A 266 -3.50 36.85 8.65
N GLN A 267 -3.49 35.53 8.64
CA GLN A 267 -3.71 34.70 9.82
C GLN A 267 -2.42 34.47 10.63
N GLN A 268 -1.27 34.96 10.20
CA GLN A 268 0.02 34.74 10.89
C GLN A 268 0.28 33.26 11.21
N MET A 269 0.13 32.41 10.21
CA MET A 269 0.39 30.94 10.32
C MET A 269 1.90 30.68 10.19
N ASN A 270 2.65 30.95 11.29
CA ASN A 270 4.12 30.96 11.32
C ASN A 270 4.74 29.56 11.52
N TRP A 271 4.23 28.55 10.84
CA TRP A 271 4.77 27.19 10.80
C TRP A 271 4.87 26.71 9.35
N PRO A 272 5.61 25.63 9.05
CA PRO A 272 5.78 25.11 7.69
C PRO A 272 4.47 24.95 6.95
N GLN A 273 4.41 25.55 5.75
CA GLN A 273 3.26 25.55 4.87
C GLN A 273 3.65 24.98 3.52
N PHE A 274 2.85 24.07 2.97
CA PHE A 274 3.03 23.50 1.64
C PHE A 274 1.75 23.63 0.80
N TRP A 275 1.93 24.02 -0.46
CA TRP A 275 0.84 24.10 -1.42
C TRP A 275 0.80 22.85 -2.31
N ASP A 276 -0.07 21.91 -1.99
CA ASP A 276 -0.25 20.61 -2.68
C ASP A 276 -1.20 20.76 -3.88
N ARG A 277 -0.82 21.63 -4.84
CA ARG A 277 -1.64 21.91 -6.02
C ARG A 277 -1.96 20.67 -6.82
N ALA A 278 -0.97 19.80 -7.05
CA ALA A 278 -1.14 18.55 -7.81
C ALA A 278 -1.97 17.52 -7.04
N GLY A 279 -2.01 17.61 -5.73
CA GLY A 279 -2.71 16.68 -4.86
C GLY A 279 -1.94 15.40 -4.57
N ASP A 280 -0.63 15.39 -4.82
CA ASP A 280 0.20 14.20 -4.68
C ASP A 280 0.32 13.78 -3.23
N ILE A 281 0.55 14.73 -2.31
CA ILE A 281 0.70 14.43 -0.89
C ILE A 281 -0.65 13.99 -0.29
N ARG A 282 -1.74 14.73 -0.54
CA ARG A 282 -3.06 14.33 -0.03
C ARG A 282 -3.52 12.98 -0.59
N SER A 283 -3.16 12.66 -1.84
CA SER A 283 -3.44 11.36 -2.47
C SER A 283 -2.65 10.25 -1.80
N ALA A 284 -1.34 10.42 -1.60
CA ALA A 284 -0.48 9.46 -0.91
C ALA A 284 -1.00 9.14 0.50
N PHE A 285 -1.47 10.16 1.22
CA PHE A 285 -2.07 9.98 2.54
C PHE A 285 -3.55 9.58 2.51
N GLY A 286 -4.18 9.43 1.35
CA GLY A 286 -5.60 9.06 1.21
C GLY A 286 -6.54 10.07 1.85
N VAL A 287 -6.26 11.38 1.70
CA VAL A 287 -7.08 12.47 2.23
C VAL A 287 -8.11 12.91 1.19
N HIS A 288 -9.40 12.77 1.54
CA HIS A 288 -10.53 13.08 0.66
C HIS A 288 -11.48 14.14 1.25
N SER A 289 -11.22 14.62 2.47
CA SER A 289 -12.06 15.61 3.15
C SER A 289 -11.22 16.51 4.05
N PHE A 290 -11.70 17.74 4.30
CA PHE A 290 -11.03 18.75 5.09
C PHE A 290 -11.91 19.23 6.25
N PRO A 291 -11.32 19.62 7.40
CA PRO A 291 -9.91 19.36 7.75
C PRO A 291 -9.64 17.88 7.99
N THR A 292 -8.42 17.42 7.70
CA THR A 292 -7.89 16.13 8.15
C THR A 292 -6.53 16.34 8.80
N TYR A 293 -6.38 15.84 10.03
CA TYR A 293 -5.12 15.86 10.76
C TYR A 293 -4.57 14.45 10.87
N ILE A 294 -3.27 14.30 10.58
CA ILE A 294 -2.57 13.04 10.71
C ILE A 294 -1.42 13.23 11.69
N VAL A 295 -1.41 12.42 12.75
CA VAL A 295 -0.34 12.42 13.74
C VAL A 295 0.59 11.26 13.44
N ILE A 296 1.88 11.58 13.27
CA ILE A 296 2.96 10.63 13.00
C ILE A 296 3.91 10.70 14.20
N ASN A 297 4.26 9.55 14.77
CA ASN A 297 5.22 9.50 15.87
C ASN A 297 6.67 9.63 15.36
N GLU A 298 7.63 9.64 16.28
CA GLU A 298 9.07 9.78 16.00
C GLU A 298 9.66 8.64 15.17
N GLU A 299 8.98 7.51 15.08
CA GLU A 299 9.38 6.35 14.26
C GLU A 299 8.76 6.39 12.84
N GLY A 300 7.96 7.42 12.53
CA GLY A 300 7.28 7.55 11.25
C GLY A 300 5.96 6.79 11.14
N VAL A 301 5.40 6.27 12.24
CA VAL A 301 4.14 5.56 12.28
C VAL A 301 2.97 6.52 12.44
N ILE A 302 1.96 6.40 11.59
CA ILE A 302 0.69 7.13 11.75
C ILE A 302 -0.05 6.55 12.96
N THR A 303 -0.09 7.31 14.03
CA THR A 303 -0.75 6.93 15.28
C THR A 303 -2.21 7.35 15.32
N GLN A 304 -2.56 8.43 14.59
CA GLN A 304 -3.93 8.92 14.59
C GLN A 304 -4.28 9.66 13.29
N ARG A 305 -5.55 9.54 12.90
CA ARG A 305 -6.20 10.33 11.85
C ARG A 305 -7.47 10.95 12.41
N ILE A 306 -7.56 12.27 12.36
CA ILE A 306 -8.70 13.06 12.81
C ILE A 306 -9.33 13.71 11.58
N VAL A 307 -10.58 13.40 11.28
CA VAL A 307 -11.29 13.89 10.10
C VAL A 307 -12.46 14.76 10.53
N GLY A 308 -12.62 15.90 9.86
CA GLY A 308 -13.74 16.79 10.04
C GLY A 308 -13.75 17.52 11.38
N GLU A 309 -14.71 18.43 11.50
CA GLU A 309 -15.03 19.14 12.74
C GLU A 309 -15.87 18.24 13.66
N ASN A 310 -15.69 18.41 14.96
CA ASN A 310 -16.57 17.84 15.97
C ASN A 310 -17.17 18.99 16.79
N PRO A 311 -18.48 19.25 16.71
CA PRO A 311 -19.11 20.35 17.43
C PRO A 311 -18.96 20.30 18.95
N GLN A 312 -18.68 19.11 19.50
CA GLN A 312 -18.55 18.90 20.95
C GLN A 312 -17.10 19.01 21.45
N GLN A 313 -16.12 19.01 20.54
CA GLN A 313 -14.71 18.99 20.93
C GLN A 313 -13.83 19.64 19.88
N SER A 314 -13.13 20.73 20.27
CA SER A 314 -12.24 21.43 19.35
C SER A 314 -11.11 20.56 18.83
N VAL A 315 -10.56 20.95 17.69
CA VAL A 315 -9.38 20.29 17.09
C VAL A 315 -8.21 20.26 18.08
N ALA A 316 -7.94 21.36 18.79
CA ALA A 316 -6.89 21.39 19.79
C ALA A 316 -7.12 20.39 20.92
N ALA A 317 -8.35 20.25 21.40
CA ALA A 317 -8.67 19.29 22.45
C ALA A 317 -8.46 17.84 21.97
N ARG A 318 -8.86 17.53 20.73
CA ARG A 318 -8.65 16.23 20.10
C ARG A 318 -7.16 15.93 19.90
N LEU A 319 -6.40 16.87 19.36
CA LEU A 319 -4.95 16.75 19.18
C LEU A 319 -4.22 16.67 20.53
N LYS A 320 -4.57 17.51 21.52
CA LYS A 320 -3.99 17.46 22.87
C LYS A 320 -4.17 16.08 23.52
N SER A 321 -5.33 15.46 23.37
CA SER A 321 -5.61 14.12 23.88
C SER A 321 -4.69 13.07 23.25
N VAL A 322 -4.52 13.11 21.93
CA VAL A 322 -3.65 12.20 21.18
C VAL A 322 -2.18 12.41 21.56
N LEU A 323 -1.72 13.65 21.54
CA LEU A 323 -0.32 13.99 21.84
C LEU A 323 0.05 13.66 23.29
N ALA A 324 -0.91 13.73 24.22
CA ALA A 324 -0.69 13.34 25.62
C ALA A 324 -0.44 11.83 25.80
N SER A 325 -0.83 11.00 24.82
CA SER A 325 -0.56 9.56 24.84
C SER A 325 0.82 9.17 24.28
N LEU A 326 1.53 10.12 23.65
CA LEU A 326 2.84 9.86 23.05
C LEU A 326 3.96 9.96 24.09
N PRO A 327 4.83 8.92 24.24
CA PRO A 327 5.78 8.84 25.35
C PRO A 327 6.76 10.01 25.45
N LYS A 328 7.34 10.45 24.37
CA LYS A 328 8.36 11.53 24.36
C LYS A 328 7.79 12.92 24.61
N LEU A 329 6.54 13.18 24.28
CA LEU A 329 5.92 14.49 24.55
C LEU A 329 5.57 14.68 26.04
N ASN A 330 5.58 13.59 26.81
CA ASN A 330 5.31 13.61 28.25
C ASN A 330 6.58 13.59 29.11
N SER A 331 7.76 13.34 28.54
CA SER A 331 9.02 13.46 29.29
C SER A 331 9.29 14.95 29.52
N LYS A 332 9.01 15.44 30.70
CA LYS A 332 9.52 16.73 31.18
C LYS A 332 11.03 16.63 31.23
N ASN A 333 11.74 17.39 30.41
CA ASN A 333 13.13 17.75 30.68
C ASN A 333 13.18 18.64 31.92
#